data_72dca2927072030beffca6d130366111
#
_entry.id   72dca2927072030beffca6d130366111
#
_cell.length_a   1.000
_cell.length_b   1.000
_cell.length_c   1.000
_cell.angle_alpha   90.00
_cell.angle_beta   90.00
_cell.angle_gamma   90.00
#
_symmetry.space_group_name_H-M   'P 1'
#
loop_
_entity.id
_entity.type
_entity.pdbx_description
1 polymer ?
#
loop_
_entity_poly.entity_id
_entity_poly.type
_entity_poly.pdbx_seq_one_letter_code
_entity_poly.pdbx_strand_id
1 'polypeptide(L)'
;MAGKTTSTKKTPTRAAAPAKAAKTKVKAVATRKESSIIKQERPLFRAGTWITILVLAVLIGFTFYINREQDPATLVVDETPVSAPVVMFAATEGIPASIEVKPAEGGETVRIARNAENVWAVELPIEAEANQGLAEAAASQISALRILSPIENGKPSIFGLENPAFTITIVFDGGKTHTLEIGDSTPTNSGYYVRIDKDQMAITDLSGIDSLLQLGFFPPYLNTPTPTPLPATETPVPATEAESTPEVPVTPTP
;
A
#
# COMPACT_ATOMS: atom_id res chain seq x y z
N MET A 1 -7.03 33.54 -47.42
CA MET A 1 -8.36 33.69 -46.83
C MET A 1 -8.19 33.24 -45.38
N ALA A 2 -7.86 34.06 -44.42
CA ALA A 2 -8.62 35.11 -43.76
C ALA A 2 -9.78 34.56 -42.91
N GLY A 3 -9.61 34.77 -41.60
CA GLY A 3 -10.66 34.59 -40.60
C GLY A 3 -10.14 34.11 -39.24
N LYS A 4 -9.53 34.76 -38.36
CA LYS A 4 -9.59 35.89 -37.40
C LYS A 4 -10.99 36.12 -36.78
N THR A 5 -11.15 35.80 -35.49
CA THR A 5 -11.97 36.51 -34.48
C THR A 5 -11.62 35.96 -33.09
N THR A 6 -10.97 36.58 -32.22
CA THR A 6 -11.13 37.61 -31.16
C THR A 6 -12.49 37.69 -30.47
N SER A 7 -12.54 37.51 -29.16
CA SER A 7 -13.37 38.27 -28.19
C SER A 7 -13.06 37.80 -26.76
N THR A 8 -12.33 38.49 -25.97
CA THR A 8 -12.51 39.70 -25.17
C THR A 8 -13.66 39.65 -24.13
N LYS A 9 -13.26 39.78 -22.80
CA LYS A 9 -13.81 40.72 -21.81
C LYS A 9 -15.01 40.25 -20.98
N LYS A 10 -14.97 40.23 -19.64
CA LYS A 10 -15.25 41.43 -18.85
C LYS A 10 -15.28 41.09 -17.34
N THR A 11 -14.48 41.79 -16.60
CA THR A 11 -14.68 42.13 -15.19
C THR A 11 -15.76 43.19 -15.08
N PRO A 12 -16.49 43.29 -13.97
CA PRO A 12 -16.65 44.59 -13.37
C PRO A 12 -16.40 44.67 -11.87
N THR A 13 -15.58 45.61 -11.53
CA THR A 13 -15.47 46.44 -10.35
C THR A 13 -16.69 47.33 -10.18
N ARG A 14 -17.13 47.55 -8.92
CA ARG A 14 -17.72 48.85 -8.47
C ARG A 14 -18.06 48.72 -6.98
N ALA A 15 -17.39 49.34 -6.04
CA ALA A 15 -17.28 50.76 -5.70
C ALA A 15 -18.63 51.45 -5.35
N ALA A 16 -18.65 51.93 -4.15
CA ALA A 16 -18.94 53.30 -3.73
C ALA A 16 -19.90 53.45 -2.56
N ALA A 17 -19.42 54.11 -1.53
CA ALA A 17 -20.17 54.87 -0.51
C ALA A 17 -20.96 56.02 -1.17
N PRO A 18 -21.84 56.78 -0.51
CA PRO A 18 -21.41 57.74 0.50
C PRO A 18 -22.47 58.16 1.59
N ALA A 19 -21.94 58.66 2.71
CA ALA A 19 -22.17 59.97 3.33
C ALA A 19 -23.59 60.48 3.68
N LYS A 20 -23.72 61.00 4.87
CA LYS A 20 -24.02 62.40 5.31
C LYS A 20 -24.65 62.35 6.70
N ALA A 21 -24.10 62.91 7.71
CA ALA A 21 -24.04 64.31 8.14
C ALA A 21 -25.28 64.74 8.90
N ALA A 22 -25.09 65.22 10.08
CA ALA A 22 -25.45 66.55 10.62
C ALA A 22 -25.41 66.53 12.15
N LYS A 23 -24.50 67.25 12.74
CA LYS A 23 -24.70 68.52 13.46
C LYS A 23 -25.76 68.49 14.59
N THR A 24 -25.36 68.75 15.82
CA THR A 24 -25.72 70.01 16.46
C THR A 24 -24.98 70.18 17.81
N LYS A 25 -24.41 71.33 17.98
CA LYS A 25 -23.92 72.06 19.13
C LYS A 25 -24.79 71.96 20.39
N VAL A 26 -24.16 72.12 21.59
CA VAL A 26 -24.28 73.24 22.55
C VAL A 26 -23.42 72.86 23.74
N LYS A 27 -22.33 73.48 24.10
CA LYS A 27 -21.92 74.61 24.95
C LYS A 27 -22.55 74.61 26.35
N ALA A 28 -21.73 74.35 27.37
CA ALA A 28 -21.70 75.01 28.69
C ALA A 28 -20.44 74.55 29.45
N VAL A 29 -19.73 75.37 29.74
CA VAL A 29 -18.85 76.12 30.62
C VAL A 29 -18.97 75.67 32.12
N ALA A 30 -17.78 75.63 32.72
CA ALA A 30 -17.42 75.78 34.13
C ALA A 30 -17.31 74.49 34.95
N THR A 31 -16.25 74.16 35.57
CA THR A 31 -15.51 74.79 36.63
C THR A 31 -14.38 73.85 37.08
N ARG A 32 -13.24 74.40 37.08
CA ARG A 32 -11.95 73.96 37.60
C ARG A 32 -12.10 73.30 38.99
N LYS A 33 -11.58 72.06 39.15
CA LYS A 33 -11.03 71.59 40.41
C LYS A 33 -9.83 70.72 40.08
N GLU A 34 -8.65 71.24 40.28
CA GLU A 34 -7.41 70.45 40.34
C GLU A 34 -7.57 69.45 41.42
N SER A 35 -7.56 68.24 41.10
CA SER A 35 -7.24 67.18 42.02
C SER A 35 -6.06 66.40 41.41
N SER A 36 -4.95 66.51 42.10
CA SER A 36 -3.73 65.78 41.83
C SER A 36 -4.01 64.30 41.67
N ILE A 37 -3.92 63.83 40.40
CA ILE A 37 -3.95 62.39 40.11
C ILE A 37 -2.60 61.85 40.51
N ILE A 38 -2.54 61.27 41.70
CA ILE A 38 -1.49 60.35 42.07
C ILE A 38 -1.60 59.18 41.12
N LYS A 39 -0.67 59.13 40.19
CA LYS A 39 -0.50 58.03 39.27
C LYS A 39 -0.07 56.81 40.07
N GLN A 40 -1.02 56.05 40.58
CA GLN A 40 -0.79 54.80 41.23
C GLN A 40 -0.33 53.80 40.14
N GLU A 41 0.96 53.67 40.01
CA GLU A 41 1.59 52.62 39.21
C GLU A 41 1.17 51.28 39.81
N ARG A 42 0.19 50.64 39.19
CA ARG A 42 -0.17 49.28 39.57
C ARG A 42 1.00 48.41 39.14
N PRO A 43 1.62 47.64 40.03
CA PRO A 43 2.66 46.71 39.64
C PRO A 43 2.07 45.74 38.58
N LEU A 44 2.69 45.68 37.40
CA LEU A 44 2.28 44.87 36.29
C LEU A 44 2.24 43.35 36.60
N PHE A 45 2.86 42.97 37.70
CA PHE A 45 2.91 41.60 38.17
C PHE A 45 2.41 41.46 39.61
N ARG A 46 1.35 40.69 39.79
CA ARG A 46 0.90 40.24 41.11
C ARG A 46 1.93 39.26 41.67
N ALA A 47 2.10 39.25 42.99
CA ALA A 47 3.02 38.34 43.69
C ALA A 47 2.86 36.87 43.27
N GLY A 48 1.62 36.43 42.88
CA GLY A 48 1.36 35.13 42.35
C GLY A 48 2.04 34.84 40.99
N THR A 49 2.24 35.87 40.15
CA THR A 49 2.90 35.68 38.84
C THR A 49 4.40 35.37 39.04
N TRP A 50 5.04 35.95 40.06
CA TRP A 50 6.42 35.65 40.39
C TRP A 50 6.59 34.22 40.90
N ILE A 51 5.61 33.70 41.65
CA ILE A 51 5.62 32.31 42.14
C ILE A 51 5.50 31.34 40.95
N THR A 52 4.62 31.61 39.99
CA THR A 52 4.47 30.74 38.79
C THR A 52 5.73 30.75 37.93
N ILE A 53 6.38 31.89 37.75
CA ILE A 53 7.65 32.01 37.04
C ILE A 53 8.75 31.22 37.74
N LEU A 54 8.81 31.31 39.09
CA LEU A 54 9.80 30.59 39.88
C LEU A 54 9.57 29.07 39.80
N VAL A 55 8.33 28.60 39.89
CA VAL A 55 7.99 27.19 39.74
C VAL A 55 8.36 26.70 38.33
N LEU A 56 8.06 27.49 37.31
CA LEU A 56 8.43 27.14 35.92
C LEU A 56 9.96 27.07 35.74
N ALA A 57 10.70 28.02 36.33
CA ALA A 57 12.16 28.01 36.28
C ALA A 57 12.76 26.81 37.02
N VAL A 58 12.16 26.38 38.14
CA VAL A 58 12.56 25.16 38.87
C VAL A 58 12.27 23.92 38.05
N LEU A 59 11.11 23.83 37.36
CA LEU A 59 10.78 22.72 36.51
C LEU A 59 11.72 22.63 35.30
N ILE A 60 12.04 23.75 34.67
CA ILE A 60 13.00 23.79 33.56
C ILE A 60 14.41 23.40 34.05
N GLY A 61 14.83 23.92 35.21
CA GLY A 61 16.10 23.57 35.81
C GLY A 61 16.17 22.08 36.19
N PHE A 62 15.07 21.53 36.70
CA PHE A 62 14.97 20.12 37.05
C PHE A 62 15.00 19.21 35.82
N THR A 63 14.28 19.57 34.76
CA THR A 63 14.37 18.85 33.48
C THR A 63 15.77 18.94 32.88
N PHE A 64 16.42 20.10 32.98
CA PHE A 64 17.77 20.26 32.49
C PHE A 64 18.78 19.50 33.38
N TYR A 65 18.55 19.44 34.71
CA TYR A 65 19.39 18.67 35.65
C TYR A 65 19.28 17.18 35.38
N ILE A 66 18.08 16.64 35.20
CA ILE A 66 17.89 15.22 34.86
C ILE A 66 18.49 14.90 33.47
N ASN A 67 18.30 15.81 32.49
CA ASN A 67 18.81 15.61 31.14
C ASN A 67 20.33 15.84 31.04
N ARG A 68 20.94 16.47 32.04
CA ARG A 68 22.39 16.70 32.07
C ARG A 68 23.19 15.47 32.51
N GLU A 69 22.54 14.52 33.21
CA GLU A 69 23.16 13.24 33.54
C GLU A 69 23.11 12.22 32.38
N GLN A 70 22.40 12.53 31.29
CA GLN A 70 22.58 11.89 30.03
C GLN A 70 23.72 12.60 29.30
N ASP A 71 24.96 12.33 29.73
CA ASP A 71 26.13 12.65 28.93
C ASP A 71 25.92 12.12 27.51
N PRO A 72 25.93 12.98 26.47
CA PRO A 72 25.88 12.51 25.10
C PRO A 72 27.15 11.78 24.69
N ALA A 73 28.08 11.55 25.64
CA ALA A 73 29.41 11.00 25.35
C ALA A 73 29.53 9.49 25.65
N THR A 74 28.46 8.79 26.06
CA THR A 74 28.54 7.34 26.27
C THR A 74 27.22 6.61 26.02
N LEU A 75 26.41 7.06 25.05
CA LEU A 75 25.79 6.11 24.20
C LEU A 75 26.89 5.66 23.20
N VAL A 76 27.78 4.86 23.68
CA VAL A 76 28.16 3.71 22.91
C VAL A 76 26.84 2.94 22.84
N VAL A 77 25.94 3.37 21.95
CA VAL A 77 25.11 2.45 21.24
C VAL A 77 26.17 1.50 20.72
N ASP A 78 26.27 0.35 21.35
CA ASP A 78 26.65 -0.83 20.62
C ASP A 78 25.70 -0.79 19.41
N GLU A 79 26.12 -0.05 18.40
CA GLU A 79 25.58 -0.16 17.07
C GLU A 79 25.99 -1.57 16.66
N THR A 80 25.21 -2.55 17.16
CA THR A 80 24.90 -3.64 16.26
C THR A 80 24.51 -2.90 15.01
N PRO A 81 25.35 -2.96 13.95
CA PRO A 81 25.03 -2.26 12.73
C PRO A 81 23.63 -2.73 12.37
N VAL A 82 22.64 -1.85 12.54
CA VAL A 82 21.35 -2.07 11.92
C VAL A 82 21.71 -2.01 10.46
N SER A 83 22.06 -3.18 9.95
CA SER A 83 22.41 -3.34 8.54
C SER A 83 21.28 -2.68 7.79
N ALA A 84 21.61 -1.64 7.03
CA ALA A 84 20.63 -0.98 6.19
C ALA A 84 19.83 -2.09 5.48
N PRO A 85 18.50 -2.00 5.42
CA PRO A 85 17.69 -3.08 4.86
C PRO A 85 18.21 -3.39 3.46
N VAL A 86 18.71 -4.61 3.30
CA VAL A 86 19.27 -5.07 2.03
C VAL A 86 18.08 -5.35 1.12
N VAL A 87 18.03 -4.69 -0.05
CA VAL A 87 17.07 -5.03 -1.09
C VAL A 87 17.31 -6.45 -1.57
N MET A 88 16.26 -7.19 -1.81
CA MET A 88 16.33 -8.60 -2.20
C MET A 88 16.92 -8.77 -3.60
N PHE A 89 16.52 -7.90 -4.52
CA PHE A 89 17.02 -7.90 -5.91
C PHE A 89 17.79 -6.61 -6.17
N ALA A 90 18.99 -6.74 -6.72
CA ALA A 90 19.81 -5.57 -7.01
C ALA A 90 19.22 -4.74 -8.16
N ALA A 91 19.30 -3.43 -8.07
CA ALA A 91 18.86 -2.54 -9.16
C ALA A 91 19.58 -2.80 -10.51
N THR A 92 20.73 -3.47 -10.48
CA THR A 92 21.48 -3.88 -11.67
C THR A 92 20.84 -5.05 -12.43
N GLU A 93 19.83 -5.69 -11.86
CA GLU A 93 19.11 -6.79 -12.51
C GLU A 93 18.07 -6.30 -13.52
N GLY A 94 17.75 -5.02 -13.46
CA GLY A 94 16.76 -4.39 -14.33
C GLY A 94 15.40 -4.26 -13.67
N ILE A 95 14.37 -4.08 -14.48
CA ILE A 95 12.97 -4.02 -14.04
C ILE A 95 12.28 -5.36 -14.29
N PRO A 96 11.32 -5.77 -13.43
CA PRO A 96 10.53 -6.98 -13.68
C PRO A 96 9.76 -6.88 -14.99
N ALA A 97 9.97 -7.87 -15.86
CA ALA A 97 9.29 -7.99 -17.14
C ALA A 97 8.19 -9.06 -17.12
N SER A 98 8.32 -10.08 -16.23
CA SER A 98 7.27 -11.07 -16.02
C SER A 98 7.24 -11.49 -14.55
N ILE A 99 6.05 -11.74 -14.04
CA ILE A 99 5.79 -12.18 -12.67
C ILE A 99 4.81 -13.35 -12.76
N GLU A 100 5.21 -14.50 -12.26
CA GLU A 100 4.37 -15.69 -12.15
C GLU A 100 4.20 -16.05 -10.68
N VAL A 101 2.97 -16.21 -10.24
CA VAL A 101 2.61 -16.65 -8.87
C VAL A 101 1.92 -18.00 -9.00
N LYS A 102 2.57 -19.01 -8.41
CA LYS A 102 2.09 -20.39 -8.42
C LYS A 102 1.84 -20.84 -7.00
N PRO A 103 0.57 -21.11 -6.60
CA PRO A 103 0.27 -21.75 -5.32
C PRO A 103 0.64 -23.23 -5.36
N ALA A 104 1.00 -23.81 -4.20
CA ALA A 104 1.32 -25.23 -4.08
C ALA A 104 0.06 -26.09 -4.18
N GLU A 105 -1.04 -25.63 -3.56
CA GLU A 105 -2.29 -26.37 -3.51
C GLU A 105 -3.48 -25.47 -3.94
N GLY A 106 -4.40 -26.06 -4.70
CA GLY A 106 -5.76 -25.59 -4.88
C GLY A 106 -5.99 -24.28 -5.63
N GLY A 107 -4.95 -23.65 -6.18
CA GLY A 107 -5.06 -22.39 -6.92
C GLY A 107 -4.56 -22.48 -8.36
N GLU A 108 -5.00 -21.55 -9.19
CA GLU A 108 -4.50 -21.39 -10.55
C GLU A 108 -3.20 -20.60 -10.54
N THR A 109 -2.29 -20.97 -11.44
CA THR A 109 -1.09 -20.16 -11.68
C THR A 109 -1.48 -18.88 -12.38
N VAL A 110 -1.05 -17.75 -11.84
CA VAL A 110 -1.25 -16.44 -12.44
C VAL A 110 0.08 -15.95 -12.98
N ARG A 111 0.09 -15.56 -14.24
CA ARG A 111 1.26 -14.97 -14.88
C ARG A 111 0.88 -13.68 -15.59
N ILE A 112 1.63 -12.64 -15.26
CA ILE A 112 1.59 -11.37 -15.99
C ILE A 112 2.95 -11.13 -16.64
N ALA A 113 2.94 -10.59 -17.85
CA ALA A 113 4.17 -10.28 -18.56
C ALA A 113 4.02 -9.01 -19.40
N ARG A 114 5.15 -8.35 -19.67
CA ARG A 114 5.19 -7.22 -20.60
C ARG A 114 5.35 -7.74 -22.03
N ASN A 115 4.51 -7.22 -22.92
CA ASN A 115 4.62 -7.50 -24.34
C ASN A 115 5.73 -6.67 -25.02
N ALA A 116 5.88 -6.80 -26.34
CA ALA A 116 6.88 -6.09 -27.13
C ALA A 116 6.74 -4.54 -27.06
N GLU A 117 5.52 -4.06 -26.79
CA GLU A 117 5.20 -2.65 -26.64
C GLU A 117 5.39 -2.17 -25.18
N ASN A 118 5.94 -3.03 -24.32
CA ASN A 118 6.16 -2.77 -22.88
C ASN A 118 4.84 -2.55 -22.09
N VAL A 119 3.75 -3.14 -22.56
CA VAL A 119 2.43 -3.11 -21.93
C VAL A 119 2.19 -4.43 -21.20
N TRP A 120 1.68 -4.39 -19.99
CA TRP A 120 1.36 -5.58 -19.21
C TRP A 120 0.14 -6.32 -19.77
N ALA A 121 0.26 -7.63 -19.85
CA ALA A 121 -0.83 -8.54 -20.18
C ALA A 121 -0.90 -9.65 -19.13
N VAL A 122 -2.07 -10.19 -18.88
CA VAL A 122 -2.25 -11.44 -18.13
C VAL A 122 -2.13 -12.58 -19.14
N GLU A 123 -1.17 -13.49 -18.94
CA GLU A 123 -0.97 -14.66 -19.79
C GLU A 123 -1.66 -15.90 -19.21
N LEU A 124 -1.69 -16.02 -17.90
CA LEU A 124 -2.32 -17.12 -17.18
C LEU A 124 -3.20 -16.58 -16.04
N PRO A 125 -4.31 -17.26 -15.70
CA PRO A 125 -4.85 -18.48 -16.30
C PRO A 125 -5.58 -18.24 -17.63
N ILE A 126 -5.98 -17.02 -17.91
CA ILE A 126 -6.69 -16.62 -19.13
C ILE A 126 -5.97 -15.42 -19.72
N GLU A 127 -5.59 -15.52 -21.00
CA GLU A 127 -4.96 -14.41 -21.70
C GLU A 127 -5.93 -13.24 -21.83
N ALA A 128 -5.52 -12.09 -21.31
CA ALA A 128 -6.33 -10.87 -21.30
C ALA A 128 -5.46 -9.62 -21.09
N GLU A 129 -6.04 -8.46 -21.39
CA GLU A 129 -5.42 -7.19 -21.06
C GLU A 129 -5.32 -7.01 -19.53
N ALA A 130 -4.14 -6.63 -19.07
CA ALA A 130 -3.92 -6.33 -17.66
C ALA A 130 -4.26 -4.88 -17.30
N ASN A 131 -4.70 -4.66 -16.06
CA ASN A 131 -4.73 -3.36 -15.45
C ASN A 131 -3.29 -2.89 -15.23
N GLN A 132 -2.84 -1.93 -16.04
CA GLN A 132 -1.46 -1.46 -16.04
C GLN A 132 -1.01 -0.94 -14.67
N GLY A 133 -1.89 -0.22 -13.95
CA GLY A 133 -1.57 0.32 -12.64
C GLY A 133 -1.30 -0.77 -11.59
N LEU A 134 -2.11 -1.82 -11.56
CA LEU A 134 -1.95 -2.93 -10.62
C LEU A 134 -0.72 -3.78 -10.97
N ALA A 135 -0.49 -4.05 -12.24
CA ALA A 135 0.66 -4.81 -12.70
C ALA A 135 1.98 -4.06 -12.43
N GLU A 136 2.01 -2.74 -12.67
CA GLU A 136 3.17 -1.89 -12.38
C GLU A 136 3.44 -1.77 -10.88
N ALA A 137 2.39 -1.70 -10.06
CA ALA A 137 2.51 -1.71 -8.61
C ALA A 137 3.17 -3.01 -8.12
N ALA A 138 2.80 -4.15 -8.69
CA ALA A 138 3.41 -5.44 -8.37
C ALA A 138 4.89 -5.50 -8.77
N ALA A 139 5.24 -5.03 -9.95
CA ALA A 139 6.63 -4.94 -10.41
C ALA A 139 7.47 -4.03 -9.51
N SER A 140 6.90 -2.89 -9.11
CA SER A 140 7.55 -1.97 -8.16
C SER A 140 7.73 -2.60 -6.79
N GLN A 141 6.75 -3.41 -6.33
CA GLN A 141 6.84 -4.13 -5.07
C GLN A 141 7.99 -5.14 -5.06
N ILE A 142 8.23 -5.87 -6.16
CA ILE A 142 9.37 -6.77 -6.29
C ILE A 142 10.70 -6.01 -6.11
N SER A 143 10.82 -4.87 -6.77
CA SER A 143 12.02 -4.02 -6.65
C SER A 143 12.21 -3.43 -5.25
N ALA A 144 11.13 -3.34 -4.47
CA ALA A 144 11.14 -2.82 -3.11
C ALA A 144 11.28 -3.91 -2.03
N LEU A 145 11.23 -5.19 -2.38
CA LEU A 145 11.38 -6.29 -1.42
C LEU A 145 12.70 -6.22 -0.67
N ARG A 146 12.64 -6.43 0.65
CA ARG A 146 13.79 -6.30 1.53
C ARG A 146 14.03 -7.58 2.31
N ILE A 147 15.29 -7.91 2.47
CA ILE A 147 15.73 -8.94 3.41
C ILE A 147 15.81 -8.28 4.78
N LEU A 148 14.95 -8.72 5.70
CA LEU A 148 14.95 -8.27 7.10
C LEU A 148 16.07 -8.97 7.88
N SER A 149 16.26 -10.27 7.62
CA SER A 149 17.31 -11.05 8.25
C SER A 149 17.68 -12.24 7.35
N PRO A 150 18.94 -12.43 7.02
CA PRO A 150 19.39 -13.65 6.35
C PRO A 150 19.34 -14.83 7.33
N ILE A 151 19.11 -16.04 6.80
CA ILE A 151 19.15 -17.29 7.54
C ILE A 151 20.31 -18.12 7.00
N GLU A 152 21.44 -18.09 7.71
CA GLU A 152 22.64 -18.76 7.27
C GLU A 152 22.62 -20.27 7.54
N ASN A 153 21.91 -20.68 8.62
CA ASN A 153 21.84 -22.06 9.08
C ASN A 153 20.42 -22.46 9.43
N GLY A 154 19.91 -23.48 8.79
CA GLY A 154 18.57 -23.99 9.05
C GLY A 154 18.14 -25.04 8.03
N LYS A 155 17.28 -25.94 8.47
CA LYS A 155 16.66 -26.90 7.53
C LYS A 155 15.44 -26.23 6.90
N PRO A 156 15.28 -26.26 5.58
CA PRO A 156 14.10 -25.68 4.91
C PRO A 156 12.76 -26.17 5.47
N SER A 157 12.72 -27.42 5.96
CA SER A 157 11.51 -28.02 6.57
C SER A 157 10.99 -27.29 7.81
N ILE A 158 11.88 -26.61 8.57
CA ILE A 158 11.50 -25.87 9.79
C ILE A 158 10.75 -24.58 9.44
N PHE A 159 10.97 -24.06 8.25
CA PHE A 159 10.47 -22.76 7.77
C PHE A 159 9.34 -22.91 6.73
N GLY A 160 8.81 -24.14 6.54
CA GLY A 160 7.81 -24.39 5.50
C GLY A 160 8.35 -24.35 4.06
N LEU A 161 9.69 -24.31 3.88
CA LEU A 161 10.36 -24.17 2.58
C LEU A 161 10.66 -25.49 1.88
N GLU A 162 10.36 -26.63 2.50
CA GLU A 162 10.43 -27.95 1.85
C GLU A 162 9.22 -28.15 0.92
N ASN A 163 8.06 -27.67 1.35
CA ASN A 163 6.84 -27.60 0.57
C ASN A 163 6.30 -26.16 0.65
N PRO A 164 6.85 -25.23 -0.13
CA PRO A 164 6.50 -23.83 -0.05
C PRO A 164 5.02 -23.63 -0.43
N ALA A 165 4.31 -22.79 0.32
CA ALA A 165 2.90 -22.47 0.04
C ALA A 165 2.70 -21.79 -1.31
N PHE A 166 3.69 -20.99 -1.73
CA PHE A 166 3.69 -20.32 -3.02
C PHE A 166 5.10 -20.30 -3.61
N THR A 167 5.15 -20.28 -4.92
CA THR A 167 6.38 -20.05 -5.68
C THR A 167 6.15 -18.86 -6.60
N ILE A 168 6.98 -17.83 -6.50
CA ILE A 168 6.95 -16.65 -7.35
C ILE A 168 8.16 -16.71 -8.27
N THR A 169 7.93 -16.74 -9.59
CA THR A 169 8.99 -16.65 -10.59
C THR A 169 8.99 -15.26 -11.21
N ILE A 170 10.14 -14.62 -11.18
CA ILE A 170 10.32 -13.25 -11.66
C ILE A 170 11.34 -13.27 -12.79
N VAL A 171 10.97 -12.71 -13.95
CA VAL A 171 11.88 -12.49 -15.06
C VAL A 171 12.12 -11.00 -15.18
N PHE A 172 13.39 -10.60 -15.21
CA PHE A 172 13.80 -9.22 -15.41
C PHE A 172 14.06 -8.92 -16.88
N ASP A 173 13.99 -7.68 -17.28
CA ASP A 173 14.21 -7.21 -18.67
C ASP A 173 15.61 -7.55 -19.20
N GLY A 174 16.59 -7.69 -18.30
CA GLY A 174 17.93 -8.22 -18.60
C GLY A 174 18.00 -9.72 -18.87
N GLY A 175 16.87 -10.44 -18.85
CA GLY A 175 16.77 -11.89 -19.06
C GLY A 175 17.13 -12.73 -17.84
N LYS A 176 17.46 -12.12 -16.70
CA LYS A 176 17.67 -12.85 -15.45
C LYS A 176 16.34 -13.35 -14.90
N THR A 177 16.36 -14.55 -14.36
CA THR A 177 15.19 -15.16 -13.74
C THR A 177 15.53 -15.53 -12.31
N HIS A 178 14.65 -15.15 -11.39
CA HIS A 178 14.72 -15.52 -9.98
C HIS A 178 13.47 -16.26 -9.55
N THR A 179 13.65 -17.22 -8.66
CA THR A 179 12.56 -17.98 -8.05
C THR A 179 12.55 -17.69 -6.56
N LEU A 180 11.40 -17.23 -6.08
CA LEU A 180 11.17 -16.96 -4.67
C LEU A 180 10.13 -17.95 -4.14
N GLU A 181 10.56 -18.84 -3.27
CA GLU A 181 9.70 -19.80 -2.58
C GLU A 181 9.26 -19.20 -1.24
N ILE A 182 7.97 -19.21 -0.98
CA ILE A 182 7.35 -18.63 0.22
C ILE A 182 6.95 -19.76 1.15
N GLY A 183 7.55 -19.81 2.32
CA GLY A 183 7.22 -20.75 3.40
C GLY A 183 6.26 -20.15 4.41
N ASP A 184 6.43 -20.53 5.68
CA ASP A 184 5.59 -20.11 6.79
C ASP A 184 5.81 -18.63 7.15
N SER A 185 4.80 -18.01 7.79
CA SER A 185 4.98 -16.72 8.45
C SER A 185 5.82 -16.86 9.71
N THR A 186 6.53 -15.81 10.08
CA THR A 186 7.29 -15.78 11.33
C THR A 186 6.34 -15.85 12.54
N PRO A 187 6.76 -16.42 13.70
CA PRO A 187 5.93 -16.51 14.90
C PRO A 187 5.42 -15.17 15.43
N THR A 188 6.14 -14.08 15.13
CA THR A 188 5.76 -12.72 15.48
C THR A 188 4.87 -12.06 14.43
N ASN A 189 4.56 -12.77 13.35
CA ASN A 189 3.79 -12.28 12.21
C ASN A 189 4.38 -10.97 11.60
N SER A 190 5.70 -10.85 11.62
CA SER A 190 6.45 -9.70 11.10
C SER A 190 6.97 -9.90 9.67
N GLY A 191 6.95 -11.12 9.16
CA GLY A 191 7.45 -11.46 7.83
C GLY A 191 7.20 -12.91 7.47
N TYR A 192 7.66 -13.27 6.28
CA TYR A 192 7.67 -14.64 5.77
C TYR A 192 9.09 -15.18 5.70
N TYR A 193 9.21 -16.48 5.93
CA TYR A 193 10.40 -17.22 5.55
C TYR A 193 10.39 -17.44 4.05
N VAL A 194 11.48 -17.08 3.38
CA VAL A 194 11.61 -17.20 1.93
C VAL A 194 12.90 -17.88 1.56
N ARG A 195 12.90 -18.52 0.39
CA ARG A 195 14.10 -19.06 -0.21
C ARG A 195 14.24 -18.54 -1.65
N ILE A 196 15.38 -17.93 -1.93
CA ILE A 196 15.70 -17.33 -3.21
C ILE A 196 16.55 -18.35 -4.00
N ASP A 197 16.14 -18.68 -5.22
CA ASP A 197 16.83 -19.57 -6.16
C ASP A 197 17.23 -20.94 -5.56
N LYS A 198 16.49 -21.41 -4.56
CA LYS A 198 16.73 -22.64 -3.80
C LYS A 198 18.05 -22.64 -3.02
N ASP A 199 18.70 -21.53 -2.88
CA ASP A 199 20.02 -21.38 -2.24
C ASP A 199 19.93 -20.52 -0.98
N GLN A 200 19.56 -19.28 -1.08
CA GLN A 200 19.56 -18.33 0.01
C GLN A 200 18.23 -18.28 0.75
N MET A 201 18.27 -18.55 2.05
CA MET A 201 17.10 -18.38 2.92
C MET A 201 17.16 -17.05 3.65
N ALA A 202 16.00 -16.43 3.83
CA ALA A 202 15.87 -15.14 4.51
C ALA A 202 14.48 -14.96 5.11
N ILE A 203 14.35 -13.91 5.93
CA ILE A 203 13.07 -13.35 6.35
C ILE A 203 12.85 -12.07 5.56
N THR A 204 11.69 -11.93 4.94
CA THR A 204 11.28 -10.73 4.22
C THR A 204 10.03 -10.12 4.85
N ASP A 205 9.71 -8.87 4.52
CA ASP A 205 8.55 -8.18 5.08
C ASP A 205 7.22 -8.81 4.63
N LEU A 206 6.27 -8.82 5.57
CA LEU A 206 4.95 -9.42 5.38
C LEU A 206 4.18 -8.70 4.26
N SER A 207 4.13 -7.37 4.33
CA SER A 207 3.31 -6.56 3.42
C SER A 207 3.75 -6.66 1.96
N GLY A 208 5.06 -6.79 1.73
CA GLY A 208 5.61 -6.95 0.39
C GLY A 208 5.18 -8.27 -0.25
N ILE A 209 5.28 -9.35 0.51
CA ILE A 209 4.85 -10.67 0.03
C ILE A 209 3.33 -10.73 -0.12
N ASP A 210 2.55 -10.26 0.86
CA ASP A 210 1.09 -10.28 0.77
C ASP A 210 0.58 -9.55 -0.47
N SER A 211 1.20 -8.42 -0.82
CA SER A 211 0.87 -7.67 -2.03
C SER A 211 1.12 -8.48 -3.32
N LEU A 212 2.20 -9.28 -3.35
CA LEU A 212 2.49 -10.15 -4.48
C LEU A 212 1.57 -11.37 -4.53
N LEU A 213 1.25 -11.96 -3.37
CA LEU A 213 0.32 -13.08 -3.29
C LEU A 213 -1.09 -12.69 -3.72
N GLN A 214 -1.49 -11.43 -3.52
CA GLN A 214 -2.78 -10.93 -4.02
C GLN A 214 -2.92 -11.06 -5.54
N LEU A 215 -1.83 -10.99 -6.32
CA LEU A 215 -1.89 -11.29 -7.76
C LEU A 215 -2.36 -12.71 -8.04
N GLY A 216 -1.94 -13.67 -7.21
CA GLY A 216 -2.36 -15.06 -7.35
C GLY A 216 -3.84 -15.30 -7.06
N PHE A 217 -4.42 -14.50 -6.15
CA PHE A 217 -5.83 -14.60 -5.80
C PHE A 217 -6.73 -13.70 -6.66
N PHE A 218 -6.21 -12.56 -7.08
CA PHE A 218 -6.93 -11.53 -7.85
C PHE A 218 -6.08 -11.09 -9.04
N PRO A 219 -6.07 -11.87 -10.13
CA PRO A 219 -5.33 -11.51 -11.33
C PRO A 219 -5.73 -10.10 -11.81
N PRO A 220 -4.79 -9.26 -12.18
CA PRO A 220 -5.04 -7.85 -12.48
C PRO A 220 -5.66 -7.67 -13.88
N TYR A 221 -6.81 -8.26 -14.15
CA TYR A 221 -7.53 -8.06 -15.40
C TYR A 221 -7.98 -6.60 -15.55
N LEU A 222 -7.90 -6.06 -16.75
CA LEU A 222 -8.48 -4.76 -17.05
C LEU A 222 -10.01 -4.83 -16.97
N ASN A 223 -10.58 -5.90 -17.50
CA ASN A 223 -12.00 -6.23 -17.40
C ASN A 223 -12.10 -7.66 -16.88
N THR A 224 -12.89 -7.89 -15.84
CA THR A 224 -13.07 -9.23 -15.30
C THR A 224 -13.64 -10.15 -16.39
N PRO A 225 -12.95 -11.21 -16.80
CA PRO A 225 -13.47 -12.12 -17.81
C PRO A 225 -14.75 -12.77 -17.30
N THR A 226 -15.81 -12.69 -18.11
CA THR A 226 -17.04 -13.42 -17.81
C THR A 226 -16.78 -14.91 -18.06
N PRO A 227 -17.06 -15.80 -17.10
CA PRO A 227 -16.84 -17.21 -17.31
C PRO A 227 -17.67 -17.67 -18.51
N THR A 228 -16.99 -18.23 -19.50
CA THR A 228 -17.67 -18.85 -20.65
C THR A 228 -18.54 -19.99 -20.11
N PRO A 229 -19.86 -19.99 -20.36
CA PRO A 229 -20.69 -21.10 -19.93
C PRO A 229 -20.14 -22.39 -20.50
N LEU A 230 -19.89 -23.37 -19.66
CA LEU A 230 -19.51 -24.70 -20.07
C LEU A 230 -20.51 -25.17 -21.09
N PRO A 231 -20.07 -25.78 -22.24
CA PRO A 231 -20.99 -26.39 -23.19
C PRO A 231 -21.90 -27.32 -22.39
N ALA A 232 -23.21 -27.17 -22.59
CA ALA A 232 -24.18 -28.00 -21.91
C ALA A 232 -23.81 -29.49 -22.18
N THR A 233 -23.48 -30.19 -21.09
CA THR A 233 -23.29 -31.65 -21.18
C THR A 233 -24.57 -32.20 -21.74
N GLU A 234 -24.51 -32.73 -22.96
CA GLU A 234 -25.66 -33.40 -23.58
C GLU A 234 -26.14 -34.49 -22.61
N THR A 235 -27.31 -34.26 -22.06
CA THR A 235 -27.98 -35.27 -21.25
C THR A 235 -28.16 -36.49 -22.11
N PRO A 236 -27.63 -37.69 -21.77
CA PRO A 236 -27.79 -38.87 -22.59
C PRO A 236 -29.31 -39.10 -22.76
N VAL A 237 -29.75 -39.07 -24.00
CA VAL A 237 -31.13 -39.41 -24.36
C VAL A 237 -31.36 -40.85 -23.86
N PRO A 238 -32.38 -41.08 -23.00
CA PRO A 238 -32.68 -42.45 -22.56
C PRO A 238 -32.95 -43.31 -23.81
N ALA A 239 -32.19 -44.39 -23.93
CA ALA A 239 -32.40 -45.38 -24.99
C ALA A 239 -33.87 -45.81 -24.94
N THR A 240 -34.59 -45.56 -26.02
CA THR A 240 -35.95 -46.08 -26.20
C THR A 240 -35.87 -47.60 -26.11
N GLU A 241 -36.44 -48.14 -25.05
CA GLU A 241 -36.57 -49.57 -24.83
C GLU A 241 -37.37 -50.15 -25.99
N ALA A 242 -36.69 -50.95 -26.81
CA ALA A 242 -37.33 -51.65 -27.94
C ALA A 242 -38.42 -52.57 -27.37
N GLU A 243 -39.66 -52.22 -27.62
CA GLU A 243 -40.85 -53.02 -27.35
C GLU A 243 -40.70 -54.39 -27.96
N SER A 244 -40.49 -55.40 -27.12
CA SER A 244 -40.44 -56.81 -27.52
C SER A 244 -41.85 -57.26 -27.92
N THR A 245 -42.04 -57.44 -29.22
CA THR A 245 -43.25 -58.08 -29.83
C THR A 245 -43.45 -59.45 -29.17
N PRO A 246 -44.62 -59.81 -28.58
CA PRO A 246 -44.87 -61.10 -28.04
C PRO A 246 -45.03 -62.10 -29.20
N GLU A 247 -44.20 -63.12 -29.18
CA GLU A 247 -44.27 -64.27 -30.05
C GLU A 247 -45.54 -65.06 -29.76
N VAL A 248 -46.43 -65.20 -30.79
CA VAL A 248 -47.68 -65.98 -30.73
C VAL A 248 -47.36 -67.46 -30.83
N PRO A 249 -47.75 -68.33 -29.91
CA PRO A 249 -47.49 -69.75 -29.97
C PRO A 249 -48.40 -70.40 -31.06
N VAL A 250 -47.76 -70.98 -32.08
CA VAL A 250 -48.47 -71.85 -33.07
C VAL A 250 -48.76 -73.20 -32.43
N THR A 251 -50.06 -73.49 -32.28
CA THR A 251 -50.59 -74.79 -31.82
C THR A 251 -50.54 -75.74 -33.06
N PRO A 252 -49.96 -76.97 -32.93
CA PRO A 252 -50.10 -77.99 -34.00
C PRO A 252 -51.45 -78.70 -33.81
N THR A 253 -52.21 -78.74 -34.86
CA THR A 253 -53.45 -79.56 -35.01
C THR A 253 -53.16 -80.84 -35.82
N PRO A 254 -53.84 -81.96 -35.50
CA PRO A 254 -53.47 -83.34 -35.74
C PRO A 254 -53.59 -83.78 -37.25
#